data_8e142216267c8a49adefab0ffba2f6c0
#
_entry.id   8e142216267c8a49adefab0ffba2f6c0
#
_cell.length_a   1.000
_cell.length_b   1.000
_cell.length_c   1.000
_cell.angle_alpha   90.00
_cell.angle_beta   90.00
_cell.angle_gamma   90.00
#
_symmetry.space_group_name_H-M   'P 1'
#
loop_
_entity.id
_entity.type
_entity.pdbx_description
1 polymer ?
#
loop_
_entity_poly.entity_id
_entity_poly.type
_entity_poly.pdbx_seq_one_letter_code
_entity_poly.pdbx_strand_id
1 'polypeptide(L)'
;MSINKDLFTVDLMLGIPEQEDRSDWYTFMEPLLRDEESKSMFKMPAQYMFKDIPETGSHDDFIQYTLDQMDKFHINKAMVGFHESSEVKIKAGKDHPDRFFFDMPVNPNIKGEALNIKRMHDEYGIKAISAFPSGMHPQIAINDPKWHPIYE
;
A
#
# COMPACT_ATOMS: atom_id res chain seq x y z
N MET A 1 -24.09 8.72 -8.35
CA MET A 1 -23.36 10.01 -8.26
C MET A 1 -22.31 10.00 -9.34
N SER A 2 -22.31 10.96 -10.25
CA SER A 2 -21.19 11.10 -11.21
C SER A 2 -20.09 11.91 -10.54
N ILE A 3 -18.88 11.38 -10.54
CA ILE A 3 -17.68 12.13 -10.09
C ILE A 3 -17.49 13.29 -11.07
N ASN A 4 -17.30 14.49 -10.53
CA ASN A 4 -16.96 15.66 -11.37
C ASN A 4 -15.57 15.39 -11.98
N LYS A 5 -15.52 15.23 -13.30
CA LYS A 5 -14.32 14.90 -14.07
C LYS A 5 -13.26 16.04 -14.08
N ASP A 6 -13.65 17.24 -13.66
CA ASP A 6 -12.76 18.40 -13.59
C ASP A 6 -11.98 18.47 -12.26
N LEU A 7 -12.26 17.56 -11.31
CA LEU A 7 -11.51 17.51 -10.05
C LEU A 7 -10.21 16.74 -10.23
N PHE A 8 -9.13 17.32 -9.72
CA PHE A 8 -7.87 16.58 -9.58
C PHE A 8 -8.01 15.57 -8.43
N THR A 9 -8.03 14.31 -8.80
CA THR A 9 -8.29 13.20 -7.87
C THR A 9 -6.99 12.49 -7.52
N VAL A 10 -6.73 12.32 -6.23
CA VAL A 10 -5.58 11.58 -5.72
C VAL A 10 -6.07 10.38 -4.91
N ASP A 11 -5.65 9.17 -5.28
CA ASP A 11 -5.86 7.98 -4.47
C ASP A 11 -4.68 7.82 -3.50
N LEU A 12 -4.97 7.74 -2.20
CA LEU A 12 -3.93 7.60 -1.15
C LEU A 12 -3.72 6.15 -0.69
N MET A 13 -4.32 5.17 -1.38
CA MET A 13 -4.24 3.76 -0.96
C MET A 13 -4.21 2.79 -2.16
N LEU A 14 -3.61 3.23 -3.25
CA LEU A 14 -3.50 2.40 -4.44
C LEU A 14 -2.31 1.44 -4.33
N GLY A 15 -2.53 0.18 -4.76
CA GLY A 15 -1.46 -0.81 -4.93
C GLY A 15 -1.17 -1.06 -6.41
N ILE A 16 0.10 -1.12 -6.80
CA ILE A 16 0.49 -1.69 -8.09
C ILE A 16 0.70 -3.18 -7.88
N PRO A 17 -0.02 -4.07 -8.57
CA PRO A 17 0.22 -5.51 -8.50
C PRO A 17 1.64 -5.85 -8.98
N GLU A 18 2.25 -6.84 -8.35
CA GLU A 18 3.58 -7.34 -8.74
C GLU A 18 3.52 -8.80 -9.20
N GLN A 19 2.41 -9.46 -8.90
CA GLN A 19 2.11 -10.85 -9.27
C GLN A 19 0.61 -11.07 -9.33
N GLU A 20 0.18 -12.13 -10.00
CA GLU A 20 -1.25 -12.48 -10.14
C GLU A 20 -1.85 -12.94 -8.82
N ASP A 21 -1.15 -13.85 -8.15
CA ASP A 21 -1.57 -14.41 -6.87
C ASP A 21 -1.08 -13.54 -5.72
N ARG A 22 -2.03 -13.11 -4.90
CA ARG A 22 -1.81 -12.30 -3.69
C ARG A 22 -2.23 -13.03 -2.42
N SER A 23 -2.48 -14.33 -2.49
CA SER A 23 -2.92 -15.13 -1.34
C SER A 23 -1.97 -14.99 -0.17
N ASP A 24 -0.68 -14.88 -0.43
CA ASP A 24 0.35 -14.77 0.59
C ASP A 24 0.36 -13.46 1.37
N TRP A 25 -0.24 -12.40 0.83
CA TRP A 25 -0.20 -11.07 1.46
C TRP A 25 -0.88 -11.02 2.83
N TYR A 26 -1.81 -11.90 3.07
CA TYR A 26 -2.61 -11.91 4.30
C TYR A 26 -2.35 -13.12 5.19
N THR A 27 -1.34 -13.93 4.91
CA THR A 27 -0.97 -15.12 5.69
C THR A 27 -0.67 -14.78 7.15
N PHE A 28 -0.20 -13.56 7.44
CA PHE A 28 0.00 -13.08 8.81
C PHE A 28 -1.30 -13.02 9.63
N MET A 29 -2.45 -13.01 8.99
CA MET A 29 -3.75 -13.02 9.65
C MET A 29 -4.26 -14.44 9.97
N GLU A 30 -3.75 -15.46 9.30
CA GLU A 30 -4.20 -16.86 9.50
C GLU A 30 -4.17 -17.30 10.97
N PRO A 31 -3.11 -16.99 11.76
CA PRO A 31 -3.08 -17.37 13.18
C PRO A 31 -4.13 -16.65 14.02
N LEU A 32 -4.75 -15.59 13.50
CA LEU A 32 -5.78 -14.83 14.20
C LEU A 32 -7.18 -15.36 13.92
N LEU A 33 -7.35 -16.19 12.89
CA LEU A 33 -8.61 -16.83 12.54
C LEU A 33 -8.87 -18.00 13.49
N ARG A 34 -10.07 -18.03 14.10
CA ARG A 34 -10.38 -18.95 15.21
C ARG A 34 -11.01 -20.26 14.78
N ASP A 35 -11.69 -20.26 13.66
CA ASP A 35 -12.45 -21.43 13.19
C ASP A 35 -12.03 -21.83 11.78
N GLU A 36 -12.22 -23.11 11.46
CA GLU A 36 -11.79 -23.71 10.20
C GLU A 36 -12.59 -23.16 8.99
N GLU A 37 -13.85 -22.75 9.20
CA GLU A 37 -14.66 -22.15 8.16
C GLU A 37 -14.06 -20.80 7.74
N SER A 38 -13.75 -19.94 8.70
CA SER A 38 -13.07 -18.66 8.47
C SER A 38 -11.72 -18.85 7.76
N LYS A 39 -10.92 -19.83 8.18
CA LYS A 39 -9.63 -20.13 7.53
C LYS A 39 -9.80 -20.58 6.08
N SER A 40 -10.75 -21.47 5.82
CA SER A 40 -10.98 -22.01 4.48
C SER A 40 -11.55 -21.00 3.50
N MET A 41 -12.27 -20.01 3.99
CA MET A 41 -12.91 -18.96 3.18
C MET A 41 -12.09 -17.67 3.08
N PHE A 42 -11.04 -17.55 3.89
CA PHE A 42 -10.28 -16.32 3.95
C PHE A 42 -9.41 -16.12 2.71
N LYS A 43 -9.66 -15.05 1.99
CA LYS A 43 -8.84 -14.62 0.84
C LYS A 43 -8.23 -13.25 1.07
N MET A 44 -8.99 -12.33 1.65
CA MET A 44 -8.55 -10.97 1.93
C MET A 44 -9.44 -10.33 3.00
N PRO A 45 -8.91 -9.41 3.86
CA PRO A 45 -9.68 -8.81 4.95
C PRO A 45 -10.98 -8.12 4.52
N ALA A 46 -10.99 -7.53 3.33
CA ALA A 46 -12.13 -6.75 2.83
C ALA A 46 -13.21 -7.61 2.13
N GLN A 47 -13.02 -8.92 1.99
CA GLN A 47 -13.97 -9.79 1.27
C GLN A 47 -15.40 -9.79 1.86
N TYR A 48 -15.53 -9.50 3.16
CA TYR A 48 -16.83 -9.41 3.81
C TYR A 48 -17.54 -8.07 3.56
N MET A 49 -16.80 -7.03 3.21
CA MET A 49 -17.32 -5.70 2.98
C MET A 49 -17.62 -5.44 1.50
N PHE A 50 -16.84 -6.03 0.61
CA PHE A 50 -16.95 -5.84 -0.83
C PHE A 50 -17.34 -7.16 -1.49
N LYS A 51 -18.44 -7.13 -2.24
CA LYS A 51 -18.90 -8.25 -3.06
C LYS A 51 -18.39 -8.08 -4.49
N ASP A 52 -18.24 -9.21 -5.18
CA ASP A 52 -17.92 -9.23 -6.61
C ASP A 52 -16.62 -8.45 -6.96
N ILE A 53 -15.60 -8.56 -6.10
CA ILE A 53 -14.29 -7.96 -6.38
C ILE A 53 -13.71 -8.68 -7.59
N PRO A 54 -13.45 -7.98 -8.72
CA PRO A 54 -12.84 -8.60 -9.88
C PRO A 54 -11.44 -9.13 -9.56
N GLU A 55 -11.12 -10.31 -10.07
CA GLU A 55 -9.75 -10.78 -10.07
C GLU A 55 -8.93 -9.91 -11.03
N THR A 56 -7.71 -9.57 -10.60
CA THR A 56 -6.80 -8.75 -11.43
C THR A 56 -6.42 -9.51 -12.70
N GLY A 57 -6.24 -10.83 -12.60
CA GLY A 57 -5.77 -11.66 -13.69
C GLY A 57 -4.30 -11.48 -14.02
N SER A 58 -3.87 -12.13 -15.10
CA SER A 58 -2.52 -12.03 -15.63
C SER A 58 -2.37 -10.83 -16.54
N HIS A 59 -1.31 -10.05 -16.35
CA HIS A 59 -0.96 -8.92 -17.20
C HIS A 59 0.53 -8.90 -17.48
N ASP A 60 0.91 -8.63 -18.73
CA ASP A 60 2.32 -8.51 -19.14
C ASP A 60 2.98 -7.28 -18.50
N ASP A 61 2.21 -6.22 -18.24
CA ASP A 61 2.67 -5.00 -17.58
C ASP A 61 1.65 -4.52 -16.56
N PHE A 62 1.93 -4.76 -15.29
CA PHE A 62 1.07 -4.32 -14.17
C PHE A 62 1.09 -2.80 -13.96
N ILE A 63 2.13 -2.09 -14.40
CA ILE A 63 2.18 -0.62 -14.33
C ILE A 63 1.17 -0.07 -15.32
N GLN A 64 1.22 -0.53 -16.57
CA GLN A 64 0.28 -0.10 -17.60
C GLN A 64 -1.16 -0.46 -17.22
N TYR A 65 -1.39 -1.69 -16.73
CA TYR A 65 -2.71 -2.07 -16.20
C TYR A 65 -3.21 -1.10 -15.13
N THR A 66 -2.34 -0.73 -14.18
CA THR A 66 -2.71 0.21 -13.10
C THR A 66 -3.04 1.60 -13.67
N LEU A 67 -2.25 2.10 -14.61
CA LEU A 67 -2.50 3.38 -15.28
C LEU A 67 -3.84 3.38 -16.03
N ASP A 68 -4.17 2.29 -16.72
CA ASP A 68 -5.44 2.14 -17.44
C ASP A 68 -6.64 2.15 -16.46
N GLN A 69 -6.50 1.52 -15.28
CA GLN A 69 -7.52 1.59 -14.25
C GLN A 69 -7.64 3.01 -13.66
N MET A 70 -6.52 3.68 -13.40
CA MET A 70 -6.54 5.06 -12.93
C MET A 70 -7.25 5.97 -13.93
N ASP A 71 -6.96 5.83 -15.21
CA ASP A 71 -7.59 6.62 -16.27
C ASP A 71 -9.10 6.33 -16.38
N LYS A 72 -9.47 5.06 -16.32
CA LYS A 72 -10.87 4.61 -16.31
C LYS A 72 -11.68 5.24 -15.18
N PHE A 73 -11.10 5.38 -14.00
CA PHE A 73 -11.75 5.93 -12.81
C PHE A 73 -11.43 7.41 -12.54
N HIS A 74 -10.76 8.09 -13.47
CA HIS A 74 -10.35 9.50 -13.36
C HIS A 74 -9.49 9.81 -12.14
N ILE A 75 -8.56 8.90 -11.83
CA ILE A 75 -7.55 9.09 -10.79
C ILE A 75 -6.32 9.72 -11.44
N ASN A 76 -6.03 10.96 -11.09
CA ASN A 76 -4.92 11.71 -11.69
C ASN A 76 -3.58 11.27 -11.12
N LYS A 77 -3.52 11.02 -9.81
CA LYS A 77 -2.30 10.64 -9.12
C LYS A 77 -2.59 9.64 -8.00
N ALA A 78 -1.63 8.79 -7.69
CA ALA A 78 -1.80 7.81 -6.64
C ALA A 78 -0.57 7.74 -5.72
N MET A 79 -0.85 7.56 -4.43
CA MET A 79 0.13 7.14 -3.43
C MET A 79 0.22 5.62 -3.43
N VAL A 80 1.43 5.10 -3.51
CA VAL A 80 1.70 3.65 -3.57
C VAL A 80 2.68 3.28 -2.48
N GLY A 81 2.34 2.25 -1.70
CA GLY A 81 3.23 1.69 -0.68
C GLY A 81 4.53 1.18 -1.31
N PHE A 82 5.66 1.72 -0.88
CA PHE A 82 6.97 1.45 -1.44
C PHE A 82 7.74 0.42 -0.64
N HIS A 83 8.47 -0.43 -1.35
CA HIS A 83 9.48 -1.31 -0.79
C HIS A 83 10.70 -1.32 -1.68
N GLU A 84 11.89 -1.17 -1.12
CA GLU A 84 13.14 -1.04 -1.89
C GLU A 84 13.51 -2.28 -2.71
N SER A 85 12.93 -3.44 -2.41
CA SER A 85 13.09 -4.66 -3.22
C SER A 85 12.13 -4.75 -4.41
N SER A 86 11.18 -3.81 -4.55
CA SER A 86 10.17 -3.86 -5.61
C SER A 86 10.67 -3.17 -6.87
N GLU A 87 11.13 -3.94 -7.84
CA GLU A 87 11.54 -3.42 -9.16
C GLU A 87 10.38 -2.74 -9.89
N VAL A 88 9.16 -3.27 -9.75
CA VAL A 88 7.96 -2.71 -10.38
C VAL A 88 7.67 -1.31 -9.86
N LYS A 89 7.75 -1.08 -8.55
CA LYS A 89 7.49 0.25 -7.96
C LYS A 89 8.60 1.24 -8.28
N ILE A 90 9.87 0.79 -8.23
CA ILE A 90 11.01 1.62 -8.64
C ILE A 90 10.82 2.08 -10.09
N LYS A 91 10.46 1.14 -10.99
CA LYS A 91 10.19 1.45 -12.40
C LYS A 91 9.01 2.41 -12.54
N ALA A 92 7.89 2.16 -11.86
CA ALA A 92 6.70 3.01 -11.91
C ALA A 92 7.01 4.45 -11.52
N GLY A 93 7.75 4.66 -10.44
CA GLY A 93 8.13 6.01 -9.99
C GLY A 93 9.10 6.72 -10.93
N LYS A 94 9.98 5.97 -11.58
CA LYS A 94 10.93 6.52 -12.56
C LYS A 94 10.25 6.91 -13.87
N ASP A 95 9.38 6.06 -14.38
CA ASP A 95 8.78 6.22 -15.70
C ASP A 95 7.52 7.12 -15.65
N HIS A 96 6.83 7.18 -14.50
CA HIS A 96 5.57 7.91 -14.32
C HIS A 96 5.54 8.76 -13.04
N PRO A 97 6.51 9.68 -12.82
CA PRO A 97 6.61 10.48 -11.59
C PRO A 97 5.45 11.47 -11.42
N ASP A 98 4.75 11.78 -12.51
CA ASP A 98 3.56 12.61 -12.53
C ASP A 98 2.31 11.84 -12.04
N ARG A 99 2.30 10.51 -12.16
CA ARG A 99 1.18 9.65 -11.79
C ARG A 99 1.35 8.98 -10.42
N PHE A 100 2.57 8.67 -10.01
CA PHE A 100 2.82 7.97 -8.75
C PHE A 100 3.71 8.80 -7.81
N PHE A 101 3.44 8.67 -6.52
CA PHE A 101 4.35 9.03 -5.45
C PHE A 101 4.28 7.95 -4.36
N PHE A 102 5.29 7.89 -3.52
CA PHE A 102 5.46 6.75 -2.64
C PHE A 102 5.34 7.13 -1.18
N ASP A 103 4.72 6.23 -0.41
CA ASP A 103 4.84 6.15 1.03
C ASP A 103 5.65 4.91 1.43
N MET A 104 6.19 4.93 2.63
CA MET A 104 6.78 3.75 3.24
C MET A 104 6.08 3.42 4.56
N PRO A 105 5.85 2.13 4.86
CA PRO A 105 5.38 1.72 6.16
C PRO A 105 6.47 1.92 7.21
N VAL A 106 6.10 2.46 8.36
CA VAL A 106 7.03 2.74 9.47
C VAL A 106 6.61 2.02 10.73
N ASN A 107 7.61 1.65 11.55
CA ASN A 107 7.39 0.98 12.82
C ASN A 107 8.28 1.59 13.91
N PRO A 108 7.73 2.32 14.89
CA PRO A 108 8.49 2.96 15.96
C PRO A 108 9.17 1.97 16.93
N ASN A 109 8.87 0.66 16.81
CA ASN A 109 9.61 -0.37 17.52
C ASN A 109 11.01 -0.62 16.93
N ILE A 110 11.25 -0.17 15.69
CA ILE A 110 12.54 -0.35 15.00
C ILE A 110 13.47 0.79 15.39
N LYS A 111 14.61 0.43 15.96
CA LYS A 111 15.62 1.43 16.32
C LYS A 111 16.20 2.06 15.05
N GLY A 112 16.21 3.38 15.00
CA GLY A 112 16.75 4.14 13.86
C GLY A 112 15.76 4.34 12.72
N GLU A 113 14.47 4.07 12.92
CA GLU A 113 13.44 4.22 11.89
C GLU A 113 13.38 5.65 11.32
N ALA A 114 13.53 6.68 12.14
CA ALA A 114 13.59 8.07 11.67
C ALA A 114 14.76 8.31 10.68
N LEU A 115 15.93 7.72 10.94
CA LEU A 115 17.07 7.78 10.02
C LEU A 115 16.81 7.00 8.73
N ASN A 116 16.09 5.88 8.82
CA ASN A 116 15.69 5.11 7.66
C ASN A 116 14.69 5.90 6.79
N ILE A 117 13.74 6.62 7.38
CA ILE A 117 12.82 7.50 6.66
C ILE A 117 13.61 8.55 5.85
N LYS A 118 14.59 9.19 6.49
CA LYS A 118 15.45 10.16 5.81
C LYS A 118 16.21 9.53 4.64
N ARG A 119 16.82 8.36 4.84
CA ARG A 119 17.53 7.63 3.78
C ARG A 119 16.59 7.31 2.61
N MET A 120 15.41 6.78 2.90
CA MET A 120 14.43 6.41 1.89
C MET A 120 13.91 7.63 1.11
N HIS A 121 13.78 8.77 1.80
CA HIS A 121 13.47 10.03 1.12
C HIS A 121 14.60 10.45 0.17
N ASP A 122 15.84 10.42 0.65
CA ASP A 122 17.01 10.89 -0.10
C ASP A 122 17.32 9.97 -1.31
N GLU A 123 17.17 8.65 -1.16
CA GLU A 123 17.51 7.66 -2.19
C GLU A 123 16.37 7.41 -3.19
N TYR A 124 15.13 7.34 -2.71
CA TYR A 124 13.97 6.92 -3.51
C TYR A 124 12.89 8.00 -3.65
N GLY A 125 13.07 9.15 -3.02
CA GLY A 125 12.11 10.25 -3.12
C GLY A 125 10.77 9.99 -2.43
N ILE A 126 10.74 9.15 -1.38
CA ILE A 126 9.54 8.89 -0.59
C ILE A 126 8.95 10.21 -0.09
N LYS A 127 7.62 10.37 -0.20
CA LYS A 127 6.92 11.63 0.12
C LYS A 127 5.98 11.51 1.32
N ALA A 128 5.68 10.29 1.74
CA ALA A 128 4.77 10.03 2.85
C ALA A 128 5.23 8.82 3.65
N ILE A 129 4.70 8.69 4.84
CA ILE A 129 4.82 7.49 5.66
C ILE A 129 3.43 6.96 5.99
N SER A 130 3.31 5.66 6.12
CA SER A 130 2.10 4.99 6.57
C SER A 130 2.37 4.19 7.84
N ALA A 131 1.36 4.06 8.67
CA ALA A 131 1.45 3.33 9.92
C ALA A 131 0.23 2.43 10.13
N PHE A 132 0.48 1.22 10.62
CA PHE A 132 -0.57 0.29 11.02
C PHE A 132 -0.37 -0.13 12.48
N PRO A 133 -0.70 0.74 13.46
CA PRO A 133 -0.39 0.54 14.88
C PRO A 133 -0.92 -0.77 15.45
N SER A 134 -2.12 -1.20 15.03
CA SER A 134 -2.75 -2.45 15.47
C SER A 134 -2.09 -3.71 14.92
N GLY A 135 -1.35 -3.60 13.83
CA GLY A 135 -0.59 -4.72 13.22
C GLY A 135 0.85 -4.84 13.73
N MET A 136 1.28 -3.95 14.62
CA MET A 136 2.64 -3.97 15.18
C MET A 136 2.75 -4.93 16.35
N HIS A 137 3.95 -5.46 16.58
CA HIS A 137 4.28 -6.27 17.74
C HIS A 137 5.52 -5.70 18.45
N PRO A 138 5.37 -5.13 19.68
CA PRO A 138 4.09 -4.86 20.37
C PRO A 138 3.26 -3.81 19.65
N GLN A 139 1.95 -3.85 19.85
CA GLN A 139 1.07 -2.78 19.39
C GLN A 139 1.42 -1.46 20.07
N ILE A 140 1.37 -0.37 19.33
CA ILE A 140 1.72 0.96 19.84
C ILE A 140 0.59 1.93 19.48
N ALA A 141 0.06 2.61 20.49
CA ALA A 141 -0.92 3.67 20.25
C ALA A 141 -0.28 4.81 19.45
N ILE A 142 -1.05 5.42 18.54
CA ILE A 142 -0.53 6.46 17.63
C ILE A 142 -0.03 7.71 18.40
N ASN A 143 -0.45 7.92 19.65
CA ASN A 143 -0.01 8.99 20.52
C ASN A 143 1.09 8.56 21.51
N ASP A 144 1.69 7.37 21.33
CA ASP A 144 2.80 6.94 22.18
C ASP A 144 4.06 7.78 21.89
N PRO A 145 4.84 8.16 22.93
CA PRO A 145 6.07 8.93 22.75
C PRO A 145 7.11 8.31 21.79
N LYS A 146 7.06 7.01 21.55
CA LYS A 146 7.93 6.34 20.57
C LYS A 146 7.74 6.86 19.14
N TRP A 147 6.61 7.48 18.84
CA TRP A 147 6.36 8.10 17.55
C TRP A 147 7.03 9.46 17.36
N HIS A 148 7.40 10.15 18.46
CA HIS A 148 7.94 11.51 18.37
C HIS A 148 9.12 11.62 17.41
N PRO A 149 10.14 10.72 17.42
CA PRO A 149 11.25 10.81 16.48
C PRO A 149 10.86 10.62 15.00
N ILE A 150 9.67 10.06 14.75
CA ILE A 150 9.14 9.86 13.39
C ILE A 150 8.35 11.09 12.94
N TYR A 151 7.73 11.82 13.87
CA TYR A 151 6.95 13.02 13.57
C TYR A 151 7.80 14.27 13.39
N GLU A 152 9.02 14.30 13.93
CA GLU A 152 10.00 15.40 13.86
C GLU A 152 10.85 15.34 12.57
#